data_c837bff5df70abb41395246fba403947
#
_entry.id   c837bff5df70abb41395246fba403947
#
_cell.length_a   1.000
_cell.length_b   1.000
_cell.length_c   1.000
_cell.angle_alpha   90.00
_cell.angle_beta   90.00
_cell.angle_gamma   90.00
#
_symmetry.space_group_name_H-M   'P 1'
#
loop_
_entity.id
_entity.type
_entity.pdbx_description
1 polymer ?
#
loop_
_entity_poly.entity_id
_entity_poly.type
_entity_poly.pdbx_seq_one_letter_code
_entity_poly.pdbx_strand_id
1 'polypeptide(L)'
;VPVIATHSDAAREVLGKEPIILDRSQAYIGVLIDDLVTKENHEPYRMMTSRAEYRLLLRQDNADLRLSPIGHEIGLVSDAMYERVLWKEKMIEEEAKRLEKINIGAGKEVQEFLERHGSTPLKTAATLAELVRRPELSYEALAELDPNRPELPEDVIEQININIKYDGYIRRQLQQVAQFKKMESRKLDENFDYSTVGSLRREAVQKLNLYKPANIGQASRIAGVSPADISVLLVHLEQSRHAGHGEEKKEL
;
A
#
# COMPACT_ATOMS: atom_id res chain seq x y z
N VAL A 1 -0.55 9.84 -12.13
CA VAL A 1 0.47 10.74 -12.72
C VAL A 1 1.73 9.94 -12.90
N PRO A 2 2.28 9.85 -14.12
CA PRO A 2 3.52 9.12 -14.35
C PRO A 2 4.66 9.80 -13.60
N VAL A 3 5.31 9.04 -12.72
CA VAL A 3 6.60 9.44 -12.15
C VAL A 3 7.66 9.01 -13.13
N ILE A 4 8.18 9.96 -13.88
CA ILE A 4 9.23 9.71 -14.85
C ILE A 4 10.56 9.58 -14.09
N ALA A 5 11.11 8.38 -14.00
CA ALA A 5 12.50 8.17 -13.61
C ALA A 5 13.36 8.45 -14.84
N THR A 6 13.89 9.64 -14.92
CA THR A 6 14.39 10.30 -16.14
C THR A 6 15.35 9.49 -17.04
N HIS A 7 16.08 8.51 -16.52
CA HIS A 7 17.00 7.69 -17.33
C HIS A 7 16.39 6.35 -17.74
N SER A 8 15.64 5.70 -16.84
CA SER A 8 15.04 4.39 -17.13
C SER A 8 13.82 4.51 -18.05
N ASP A 9 13.01 5.58 -17.96
CA ASP A 9 11.86 5.76 -18.84
C ASP A 9 12.28 6.16 -20.25
N ALA A 10 13.32 7.01 -20.40
CA ALA A 10 13.90 7.29 -21.72
C ALA A 10 14.43 6.02 -22.38
N ALA A 11 15.11 5.14 -21.63
CA ALA A 11 15.56 3.86 -22.14
C ALA A 11 14.39 2.93 -22.49
N ARG A 12 13.31 2.91 -21.68
CA ARG A 12 12.10 2.13 -21.96
C ARG A 12 11.36 2.63 -23.20
N GLU A 13 11.27 3.94 -23.39
CA GLU A 13 10.69 4.55 -24.58
C GLU A 13 11.47 4.14 -25.85
N VAL A 14 12.80 4.21 -25.83
CA VAL A 14 13.65 3.75 -26.92
C VAL A 14 13.47 2.26 -27.21
N LEU A 15 13.19 1.45 -26.18
CA LEU A 15 12.93 0.00 -26.31
C LEU A 15 11.46 -0.33 -26.60
N GLY A 16 10.58 0.66 -26.77
CA GLY A 16 9.15 0.47 -27.01
C GLY A 16 8.42 -0.13 -25.80
N LYS A 17 8.91 0.09 -24.59
CA LYS A 17 8.29 -0.39 -23.34
C LYS A 17 7.48 0.72 -22.69
N GLU A 18 6.43 0.34 -21.99
CA GLU A 18 5.59 1.28 -21.22
C GLU A 18 6.37 1.98 -20.10
N PRO A 19 6.07 3.25 -19.80
CA PRO A 19 6.68 4.00 -18.71
C PRO A 19 6.36 3.38 -17.36
N ILE A 20 7.21 3.66 -16.35
CA ILE A 20 6.98 3.22 -14.99
C ILE A 20 6.16 4.27 -14.25
N ILE A 21 5.08 3.83 -13.63
CA ILE A 21 4.24 4.67 -12.79
C ILE A 21 4.27 4.12 -11.37
N LEU A 22 4.83 4.89 -10.44
CA LEU A 22 4.76 4.60 -9.01
C LEU A 22 3.61 5.39 -8.40
N ASP A 23 2.63 4.69 -7.87
CA ASP A 23 1.47 5.30 -7.21
C ASP A 23 1.76 5.67 -5.75
N ARG A 24 0.80 6.38 -5.12
CA ARG A 24 0.88 6.84 -3.73
C ARG A 24 0.98 5.69 -2.71
N SER A 25 0.58 4.48 -3.08
CA SER A 25 0.67 3.30 -2.21
C SER A 25 1.99 2.55 -2.33
N GLN A 26 2.80 2.88 -3.34
CA GLN A 26 4.04 2.16 -3.65
C GLN A 26 5.29 2.92 -3.19
N ALA A 27 5.30 4.26 -3.32
CA ALA A 27 6.48 5.05 -2.98
C ALA A 27 6.16 6.49 -2.58
N TYR A 28 7.03 7.11 -1.76
CA TYR A 28 6.93 8.52 -1.42
C TYR A 28 7.06 9.45 -2.62
N ILE A 29 7.82 9.06 -3.65
CA ILE A 29 7.89 9.82 -4.90
C ILE A 29 6.52 9.87 -5.59
N GLY A 30 5.72 8.80 -5.51
CA GLY A 30 4.34 8.79 -5.99
C GLY A 30 3.45 9.78 -5.23
N VAL A 31 3.60 9.87 -3.90
CA VAL A 31 2.91 10.87 -3.07
C VAL A 31 3.32 12.29 -3.47
N LEU A 32 4.62 12.54 -3.62
CA LEU A 32 5.18 13.85 -3.99
C LEU A 32 4.60 14.34 -5.32
N ILE A 33 4.70 13.53 -6.35
CA ILE A 33 4.28 13.95 -7.70
C ILE A 33 2.77 14.12 -7.77
N ASP A 34 2.00 13.20 -7.18
CA ASP A 34 0.54 13.33 -7.16
C ASP A 34 0.09 14.60 -6.41
N ASP A 35 0.71 14.92 -5.26
CA ASP A 35 0.42 16.15 -4.53
C ASP A 35 0.75 17.40 -5.36
N LEU A 36 1.88 17.42 -6.08
CA LEU A 36 2.28 18.58 -6.88
C LEU A 36 1.35 18.86 -8.06
N VAL A 37 0.70 17.83 -8.62
CA VAL A 37 -0.17 17.99 -9.80
C VAL A 37 -1.66 18.04 -9.47
N THR A 38 -2.07 17.62 -8.26
CA THR A 38 -3.49 17.59 -7.88
C THR A 38 -3.86 18.62 -6.80
N LYS A 39 -2.89 19.15 -6.06
CA LYS A 39 -3.12 20.11 -4.98
C LYS A 39 -2.53 21.46 -5.32
N GLU A 40 -3.21 22.53 -4.91
CA GLU A 40 -2.65 23.88 -4.97
C GLU A 40 -1.53 24.01 -3.93
N ASN A 41 -0.31 24.25 -4.39
CA ASN A 41 0.86 24.47 -3.54
C ASN A 41 1.37 25.90 -3.76
N HIS A 42 1.15 26.78 -2.78
CA HIS A 42 1.63 28.16 -2.80
C HIS A 42 3.02 28.33 -2.16
N GLU A 43 3.51 27.30 -1.51
CA GLU A 43 4.81 27.26 -0.83
C GLU A 43 5.67 26.13 -1.40
N PRO A 44 7.01 26.16 -1.21
CA PRO A 44 7.87 25.05 -1.58
C PRO A 44 7.41 23.75 -0.92
N TYR A 45 7.22 22.69 -1.73
CA TYR A 45 6.74 21.42 -1.24
C TYR A 45 7.80 20.77 -0.33
N ARG A 46 7.41 20.42 0.88
CA ARG A 46 8.24 19.66 1.82
C ARG A 46 7.71 18.24 1.96
N MET A 47 8.53 17.25 1.60
CA MET A 47 8.19 15.85 1.79
C MET A 47 8.23 15.49 3.27
N MET A 48 7.09 15.11 3.82
CA MET A 48 6.92 14.65 5.20
C MET A 48 6.12 13.35 5.22
N THR A 49 6.43 12.47 6.17
CA THR A 49 5.70 11.21 6.33
C THR A 49 4.21 11.39 6.60
N SER A 50 3.81 12.55 7.18
CA SER A 50 2.42 12.92 7.42
C SER A 50 1.60 13.13 6.15
N ARG A 51 2.25 13.32 5.00
CA ARG A 51 1.57 13.47 3.71
C ARG A 51 1.18 12.14 3.08
N ALA A 52 1.76 11.03 3.54
CA ALA A 52 1.45 9.70 3.04
C ALA A 52 0.31 9.07 3.85
N GLU A 53 -0.73 8.60 3.17
CA GLU A 53 -1.89 7.93 3.75
C GLU A 53 -1.51 6.52 4.27
N TYR A 54 -0.57 5.86 3.58
CA TYR A 54 -0.22 4.45 3.81
C TYR A 54 1.14 4.30 4.52
N ARG A 55 1.36 5.04 5.62
CA ARG A 55 2.67 5.11 6.31
C ARG A 55 3.18 3.76 6.83
N LEU A 56 2.28 2.85 7.21
CA LEU A 56 2.68 1.52 7.67
C LEU A 56 3.10 0.60 6.52
N LEU A 57 2.71 0.92 5.28
CA LEU A 57 3.16 0.22 4.09
C LEU A 57 4.43 0.85 3.51
N LEU A 58 4.55 2.18 3.57
CA LEU A 58 5.65 2.94 2.97
C LEU A 58 6.79 3.17 3.98
N ARG A 59 7.27 2.10 4.61
CA ARG A 59 8.39 2.18 5.56
C ARG A 59 9.73 2.10 4.82
N GLN A 60 10.78 2.59 5.48
CA GLN A 60 12.15 2.49 4.96
C GLN A 60 12.66 1.04 5.04
N ASP A 61 12.34 0.36 6.15
CA ASP A 61 12.77 -1.01 6.46
C ASP A 61 12.23 -2.07 5.49
N ASN A 62 11.15 -1.79 4.75
CA ASN A 62 10.56 -2.69 3.75
C ASN A 62 10.65 -2.15 2.31
N ALA A 63 11.46 -1.13 2.07
CA ALA A 63 11.55 -0.52 0.75
C ALA A 63 12.08 -1.49 -0.31
N ASP A 64 13.00 -2.35 0.07
CA ASP A 64 13.55 -3.42 -0.77
C ASP A 64 12.45 -4.41 -1.20
N LEU A 65 11.62 -4.89 -0.29
CA LEU A 65 10.51 -5.80 -0.59
C LEU A 65 9.47 -5.18 -1.54
N ARG A 66 9.22 -3.85 -1.44
CA ARG A 66 8.23 -3.17 -2.27
C ARG A 66 8.73 -2.76 -3.64
N LEU A 67 9.98 -2.31 -3.75
CA LEU A 67 10.50 -1.63 -4.93
C LEU A 67 11.46 -2.49 -5.75
N SER A 68 12.13 -3.49 -5.16
CA SER A 68 13.06 -4.34 -5.90
C SER A 68 12.40 -5.15 -7.02
N PRO A 69 11.17 -5.66 -6.89
CA PRO A 69 10.49 -6.33 -8.01
C PRO A 69 10.35 -5.39 -9.22
N ILE A 70 9.93 -4.15 -9.00
CA ILE A 70 9.80 -3.13 -10.04
C ILE A 70 11.18 -2.76 -10.60
N GLY A 71 12.15 -2.54 -9.69
CA GLY A 71 13.52 -2.21 -10.07
C GLY A 71 14.21 -3.29 -10.91
N HIS A 72 13.92 -4.56 -10.60
CA HIS A 72 14.44 -5.70 -11.36
C HIS A 72 13.79 -5.78 -12.75
N GLU A 73 12.47 -5.65 -12.84
CA GLU A 73 11.73 -5.65 -14.12
C GLU A 73 12.30 -4.62 -15.12
N ILE A 74 12.75 -3.48 -14.62
CA ILE A 74 13.28 -2.38 -15.42
C ILE A 74 14.81 -2.39 -15.57
N GLY A 75 15.48 -3.39 -14.98
CA GLY A 75 16.93 -3.58 -15.11
C GLY A 75 17.79 -2.70 -14.18
N LEU A 76 17.22 -2.07 -13.16
CA LEU A 76 17.95 -1.29 -12.14
C LEU A 76 18.44 -2.12 -10.97
N VAL A 77 17.82 -3.27 -10.73
CA VAL A 77 18.21 -4.22 -9.68
C VAL A 77 18.72 -5.48 -10.35
N SER A 78 19.92 -5.92 -9.99
CA SER A 78 20.53 -7.13 -10.54
C SER A 78 19.82 -8.40 -10.04
N ASP A 79 19.94 -9.50 -10.80
CA ASP A 79 19.38 -10.81 -10.44
C ASP A 79 19.80 -11.24 -9.04
N ALA A 80 21.08 -11.12 -8.70
CA ALA A 80 21.61 -11.50 -7.39
C ALA A 80 20.99 -10.69 -6.22
N MET A 81 20.74 -9.38 -6.43
CA MET A 81 20.04 -8.55 -5.42
C MET A 81 18.59 -8.94 -5.32
N TYR A 82 17.92 -9.22 -6.43
CA TYR A 82 16.52 -9.61 -6.45
C TYR A 82 16.30 -10.98 -5.82
N GLU A 83 17.16 -11.96 -6.10
CA GLU A 83 17.14 -13.28 -5.45
C GLU A 83 17.27 -13.18 -3.93
N ARG A 84 18.12 -12.27 -3.43
CA ARG A 84 18.23 -12.00 -1.98
C ARG A 84 16.92 -11.46 -1.40
N VAL A 85 16.25 -10.56 -2.12
CA VAL A 85 14.95 -10.01 -1.69
C VAL A 85 13.88 -11.09 -1.66
N LEU A 86 13.80 -11.95 -2.68
CA LEU A 86 12.89 -13.08 -2.71
C LEU A 86 13.15 -14.07 -1.57
N TRP A 87 14.42 -14.34 -1.28
CA TRP A 87 14.80 -15.15 -0.13
C TRP A 87 14.34 -14.52 1.20
N LYS A 88 14.56 -13.21 1.38
CA LYS A 88 14.11 -12.46 2.56
C LYS A 88 12.59 -12.56 2.73
N GLU A 89 11.82 -12.30 1.69
CA GLU A 89 10.37 -12.38 1.68
C GLU A 89 9.89 -13.78 2.10
N LYS A 90 10.48 -14.82 1.51
CA LYS A 90 10.20 -16.21 1.84
C LYS A 90 10.47 -16.52 3.31
N MET A 91 11.62 -16.10 3.85
CA MET A 91 11.97 -16.35 5.27
C MET A 91 10.99 -15.66 6.22
N ILE A 92 10.59 -14.43 5.93
CA ILE A 92 9.59 -13.71 6.72
C ILE A 92 8.25 -14.46 6.73
N GLU A 93 7.81 -14.92 5.57
CA GLU A 93 6.52 -15.62 5.43
C GLU A 93 6.53 -16.99 6.12
N GLU A 94 7.58 -17.78 5.90
CA GLU A 94 7.72 -19.11 6.49
C GLU A 94 7.79 -19.04 8.02
N GLU A 95 8.56 -18.07 8.56
CA GLU A 95 8.70 -17.92 9.99
C GLU A 95 7.43 -17.38 10.64
N ALA A 96 6.74 -16.41 10.04
CA ALA A 96 5.45 -15.96 10.52
C ALA A 96 4.43 -17.11 10.61
N LYS A 97 4.36 -17.96 9.57
CA LYS A 97 3.51 -19.16 9.56
C LYS A 97 3.92 -20.19 10.62
N ARG A 98 5.22 -20.34 10.90
CA ARG A 98 5.74 -21.23 11.92
C ARG A 98 5.30 -20.77 13.31
N LEU A 99 5.45 -19.49 13.61
CA LEU A 99 5.06 -18.88 14.87
C LEU A 99 3.55 -18.98 15.15
N GLU A 100 2.72 -18.95 14.13
CA GLU A 100 1.27 -19.16 14.26
C GLU A 100 0.88 -20.58 14.61
N LYS A 101 1.73 -21.58 14.30
CA LYS A 101 1.45 -23.00 14.54
C LYS A 101 1.98 -23.53 15.87
N ILE A 102 2.99 -22.89 16.43
CA ILE A 102 3.61 -23.34 17.69
C ILE A 102 2.83 -22.82 18.88
N ASN A 103 2.22 -23.72 19.64
CA ASN A 103 1.49 -23.43 20.85
C ASN A 103 2.38 -23.59 22.08
N ILE A 104 2.38 -22.60 22.94
CA ILE A 104 3.07 -22.61 24.24
C ILE A 104 2.03 -22.72 25.34
N GLY A 105 2.19 -23.72 26.21
CA GLY A 105 1.32 -23.93 27.37
C GLY A 105 1.55 -22.89 28.47
N ALA A 106 0.58 -22.74 29.38
CA ALA A 106 0.67 -21.84 30.54
C ALA A 106 1.47 -22.47 31.70
N GLY A 107 2.59 -23.18 31.42
CA GLY A 107 3.45 -23.81 32.41
C GLY A 107 4.23 -22.80 33.25
N LYS A 108 4.84 -23.28 34.37
CA LYS A 108 5.54 -22.43 35.32
C LYS A 108 6.69 -21.62 34.68
N GLU A 109 7.50 -22.24 33.86
CA GLU A 109 8.62 -21.60 33.14
C GLU A 109 8.13 -20.43 32.24
N VAL A 110 7.01 -20.64 31.54
CA VAL A 110 6.42 -19.61 30.68
C VAL A 110 5.88 -18.44 31.51
N GLN A 111 5.26 -18.72 32.66
CA GLN A 111 4.78 -17.67 33.55
C GLN A 111 5.93 -16.84 34.14
N GLU A 112 7.01 -17.48 34.58
CA GLU A 112 8.22 -16.80 35.07
C GLU A 112 8.87 -15.97 33.96
N PHE A 113 8.92 -16.46 32.72
CA PHE A 113 9.37 -15.70 31.55
C PHE A 113 8.52 -14.44 31.35
N LEU A 114 7.20 -14.58 31.34
CA LEU A 114 6.27 -13.47 31.14
C LEU A 114 6.39 -12.42 32.25
N GLU A 115 6.50 -12.84 33.50
CA GLU A 115 6.69 -11.96 34.65
C GLU A 115 8.02 -11.16 34.55
N ARG A 116 9.12 -11.81 34.18
CA ARG A 116 10.43 -11.16 33.97
C ARG A 116 10.36 -10.08 32.86
N HIS A 117 9.52 -10.26 31.87
CA HIS A 117 9.33 -9.29 30.77
C HIS A 117 8.19 -8.30 31.03
N GLY A 118 7.60 -8.29 32.23
CA GLY A 118 6.50 -7.38 32.58
C GLY A 118 5.21 -7.64 31.80
N SER A 119 5.06 -8.84 31.23
CA SER A 119 3.89 -9.23 30.46
C SER A 119 2.86 -9.96 31.32
N THR A 120 1.60 -9.90 30.89
CA THR A 120 0.50 -10.55 31.62
C THR A 120 0.59 -12.08 31.56
N PRO A 121 0.30 -12.80 32.66
CA PRO A 121 0.29 -14.26 32.68
C PRO A 121 -0.69 -14.86 31.66
N LEU A 122 -0.35 -16.04 31.13
CA LEU A 122 -1.24 -16.83 30.28
C LEU A 122 -2.28 -17.57 31.14
N LYS A 123 -3.54 -17.48 30.74
CA LYS A 123 -4.64 -18.30 31.32
C LYS A 123 -4.80 -19.61 30.59
N THR A 124 -4.52 -19.64 29.31
CA THR A 124 -4.61 -20.78 28.40
C THR A 124 -3.38 -20.81 27.50
N ALA A 125 -3.17 -21.90 26.76
CA ALA A 125 -2.11 -21.95 25.76
C ALA A 125 -2.31 -20.82 24.72
N ALA A 126 -1.18 -20.28 24.25
CA ALA A 126 -1.13 -19.23 23.23
C ALA A 126 -0.10 -19.61 22.16
N THR A 127 -0.26 -19.10 20.94
CA THR A 127 0.76 -19.27 19.92
C THR A 127 1.96 -18.35 20.16
N LEU A 128 3.12 -18.70 19.60
CA LEU A 128 4.27 -17.79 19.65
C LEU A 128 3.96 -16.44 18.98
N ALA A 129 3.19 -16.46 17.88
CA ALA A 129 2.75 -15.24 17.23
C ALA A 129 1.88 -14.35 18.14
N GLU A 130 1.00 -14.94 18.96
CA GLU A 130 0.22 -14.20 19.96
C GLU A 130 1.10 -13.58 21.05
N LEU A 131 2.19 -14.24 21.42
CA LEU A 131 3.17 -13.66 22.36
C LEU A 131 3.95 -12.51 21.71
N VAL A 132 4.42 -12.63 20.48
CA VAL A 132 5.09 -11.51 19.76
C VAL A 132 4.17 -10.30 19.60
N ARG A 133 2.84 -10.49 19.47
CA ARG A 133 1.87 -9.37 19.39
C ARG A 133 1.84 -8.49 20.64
N ARG A 134 2.31 -9.00 21.80
CA ARG A 134 2.36 -8.21 23.03
C ARG A 134 3.43 -7.14 22.93
N PRO A 135 3.18 -5.90 23.37
CA PRO A 135 4.15 -4.80 23.29
C PRO A 135 5.49 -5.11 23.97
N GLU A 136 5.44 -5.80 25.09
CA GLU A 136 6.60 -6.09 25.94
C GLU A 136 7.49 -7.21 25.39
N LEU A 137 6.98 -8.01 24.46
CA LEU A 137 7.69 -9.16 23.91
C LEU A 137 8.12 -8.89 22.46
N SER A 138 9.26 -9.46 22.09
CA SER A 138 9.75 -9.45 20.71
C SER A 138 10.09 -10.86 20.25
N TYR A 139 10.30 -11.04 18.96
CA TYR A 139 10.74 -12.31 18.39
C TYR A 139 12.04 -12.79 19.05
N GLU A 140 12.98 -11.87 19.32
CA GLU A 140 14.25 -12.18 19.94
C GLU A 140 14.08 -12.64 21.40
N ALA A 141 13.19 -11.99 22.15
CA ALA A 141 12.92 -12.36 23.53
C ALA A 141 12.37 -13.79 23.65
N LEU A 142 11.59 -14.24 22.66
CA LEU A 142 11.02 -15.59 22.66
C LEU A 142 12.04 -16.71 22.42
N ALA A 143 13.32 -16.43 22.20
CA ALA A 143 14.37 -17.44 22.05
C ALA A 143 14.42 -18.43 23.23
N GLU A 144 14.10 -17.98 24.45
CA GLU A 144 14.08 -18.82 25.63
C GLU A 144 12.93 -19.87 25.60
N LEU A 145 11.85 -19.55 24.91
CA LEU A 145 10.66 -20.40 24.79
C LEU A 145 10.64 -21.23 23.51
N ASP A 146 11.53 -20.91 22.57
CA ASP A 146 11.58 -21.55 21.24
C ASP A 146 13.01 -22.01 20.90
N PRO A 147 13.45 -23.15 21.45
CA PRO A 147 14.80 -23.68 21.22
C PRO A 147 15.05 -24.10 19.76
N ASN A 148 14.01 -24.28 18.97
CA ASN A 148 14.10 -24.62 17.56
C ASN A 148 13.97 -23.42 16.63
N ARG A 149 14.11 -22.21 17.16
CA ARG A 149 14.07 -20.97 16.39
C ARG A 149 15.20 -20.94 15.34
N PRO A 150 14.90 -20.65 14.06
CA PRO A 150 15.94 -20.51 13.05
C PRO A 150 16.82 -19.27 13.33
N GLU A 151 18.09 -19.35 12.95
CA GLU A 151 18.96 -18.19 12.88
C GLU A 151 18.62 -17.39 11.63
N LEU A 152 18.12 -16.16 11.84
CA LEU A 152 17.71 -15.26 10.78
C LEU A 152 18.47 -13.94 10.88
N PRO A 153 18.76 -13.28 9.75
CA PRO A 153 19.33 -11.94 9.75
C PRO A 153 18.44 -10.92 10.43
N GLU A 154 19.06 -9.88 10.98
CA GLU A 154 18.39 -8.82 11.74
C GLU A 154 17.27 -8.13 10.93
N ASP A 155 17.49 -7.87 9.64
CA ASP A 155 16.52 -7.25 8.76
C ASP A 155 15.30 -8.15 8.46
N VAL A 156 15.42 -9.47 8.57
CA VAL A 156 14.30 -10.43 8.52
C VAL A 156 13.54 -10.43 9.84
N ILE A 157 14.26 -10.46 10.96
CA ILE A 157 13.69 -10.44 12.31
C ILE A 157 12.88 -9.17 12.55
N GLU A 158 13.40 -8.02 12.13
CA GLU A 158 12.69 -6.73 12.21
C GLU A 158 11.34 -6.80 11.46
N GLN A 159 11.33 -7.34 10.25
CA GLN A 159 10.10 -7.51 9.48
C GLN A 159 9.10 -8.46 10.14
N ILE A 160 9.57 -9.56 10.74
CA ILE A 160 8.72 -10.50 11.47
C ILE A 160 8.04 -9.79 12.65
N ASN A 161 8.80 -9.06 13.47
CA ASN A 161 8.27 -8.29 14.59
C ASN A 161 7.21 -7.29 14.14
N ILE A 162 7.51 -6.50 13.11
CA ILE A 162 6.60 -5.47 12.60
C ILE A 162 5.33 -6.11 12.02
N ASN A 163 5.48 -7.12 11.17
CA ASN A 163 4.35 -7.74 10.49
C ASN A 163 3.38 -8.40 11.48
N ILE A 164 3.90 -9.05 12.53
CA ILE A 164 3.07 -9.69 13.55
C ILE A 164 2.40 -8.65 14.46
N LYS A 165 3.16 -7.65 14.95
CA LYS A 165 2.63 -6.63 15.86
C LYS A 165 1.60 -5.72 15.21
N TYR A 166 1.82 -5.36 13.96
CA TYR A 166 0.97 -4.41 13.23
C TYR A 166 0.04 -5.09 12.21
N ASP A 167 -0.11 -6.41 12.23
CA ASP A 167 -0.91 -7.18 11.27
C ASP A 167 -2.29 -6.58 11.01
N GLY A 168 -3.07 -6.30 12.05
CA GLY A 168 -4.40 -5.73 11.91
C GLY A 168 -4.42 -4.34 11.25
N TYR A 169 -3.43 -3.51 11.52
CA TYR A 169 -3.31 -2.19 10.90
C TYR A 169 -2.82 -2.29 9.45
N ILE A 170 -1.86 -3.18 9.18
CA ILE A 170 -1.35 -3.43 7.82
C ILE A 170 -2.48 -3.95 6.93
N ARG A 171 -3.26 -4.94 7.38
CA ARG A 171 -4.42 -5.45 6.64
C ARG A 171 -5.45 -4.37 6.32
N ARG A 172 -5.73 -3.49 7.28
CA ARG A 172 -6.64 -2.34 7.05
C ARG A 172 -6.10 -1.40 5.97
N GLN A 173 -4.80 -1.07 6.01
CA GLN A 173 -4.20 -0.23 4.97
C GLN A 173 -4.19 -0.92 3.60
N LEU A 174 -3.92 -2.22 3.54
CA LEU A 174 -4.00 -2.98 2.29
C LEU A 174 -5.42 -2.97 1.69
N GLN A 175 -6.45 -3.07 2.52
CA GLN A 175 -7.85 -2.92 2.06
C GLN A 175 -8.11 -1.51 1.49
N GLN A 176 -7.61 -0.47 2.15
CA GLN A 176 -7.70 0.91 1.65
C GLN A 176 -6.97 1.08 0.32
N VAL A 177 -5.77 0.49 0.18
CA VAL A 177 -5.01 0.48 -1.08
C VAL A 177 -5.78 -0.24 -2.18
N ALA A 178 -6.43 -1.37 -1.89
CA ALA A 178 -7.24 -2.08 -2.87
C ALA A 178 -8.43 -1.24 -3.36
N GLN A 179 -9.09 -0.52 -2.46
CA GLN A 179 -10.16 0.43 -2.82
C GLN A 179 -9.62 1.61 -3.64
N PHE A 180 -8.49 2.16 -3.23
CA PHE A 180 -7.79 3.21 -3.96
C PHE A 180 -7.46 2.79 -5.39
N LYS A 181 -6.82 1.63 -5.57
CA LYS A 181 -6.49 1.09 -6.91
C LYS A 181 -7.74 0.87 -7.77
N LYS A 182 -8.85 0.46 -7.16
CA LYS A 182 -10.13 0.33 -7.86
C LYS A 182 -10.68 1.68 -8.36
N MET A 183 -10.46 2.77 -7.61
CA MET A 183 -10.83 4.13 -8.07
C MET A 183 -9.86 4.63 -9.14
N GLU A 184 -8.57 4.39 -8.98
CA GLU A 184 -7.53 4.75 -9.96
C GLU A 184 -7.71 4.02 -11.31
N SER A 185 -8.20 2.79 -11.31
CA SER A 185 -8.47 2.04 -12.54
C SER A 185 -9.67 2.56 -13.33
N ARG A 186 -10.53 3.39 -12.73
CA ARG A 186 -11.67 4.01 -13.43
C ARG A 186 -11.20 5.27 -14.14
N LYS A 187 -10.80 5.12 -15.40
CA LYS A 187 -10.33 6.22 -16.26
C LYS A 187 -11.45 7.21 -16.55
N LEU A 188 -11.07 8.46 -16.66
CA LEU A 188 -11.90 9.57 -17.12
C LEU A 188 -11.35 10.05 -18.47
N ASP A 189 -12.24 10.45 -19.37
CA ASP A 189 -11.85 11.06 -20.64
C ASP A 189 -11.28 12.46 -20.36
N GLU A 190 -10.16 12.80 -20.97
CA GLU A 190 -9.52 14.11 -20.84
C GLU A 190 -10.43 15.25 -21.33
N ASN A 191 -11.30 14.95 -22.30
CA ASN A 191 -12.26 15.91 -22.89
C ASN A 191 -13.65 15.83 -22.24
N PHE A 192 -13.80 15.07 -21.13
CA PHE A 192 -15.07 14.94 -20.45
C PHE A 192 -15.53 16.30 -19.89
N ASP A 193 -16.73 16.74 -20.27
CA ASP A 193 -17.35 17.95 -19.75
C ASP A 193 -18.16 17.66 -18.48
N TYR A 194 -17.61 18.02 -17.34
CA TYR A 194 -18.25 17.81 -16.04
C TYR A 194 -19.50 18.67 -15.82
N SER A 195 -19.78 19.68 -16.68
CA SER A 195 -21.00 20.48 -16.61
C SER A 195 -22.25 19.67 -17.04
N THR A 196 -22.06 18.58 -17.78
CA THR A 196 -23.14 17.68 -18.19
C THR A 196 -23.62 16.75 -17.09
N VAL A 197 -22.84 16.60 -16.01
CA VAL A 197 -23.18 15.75 -14.88
C VAL A 197 -24.13 16.48 -13.93
N GLY A 198 -25.41 16.15 -13.99
CA GLY A 198 -26.39 16.71 -13.06
C GLY A 198 -26.06 16.41 -11.60
N SER A 199 -26.39 17.33 -10.70
CA SER A 199 -26.17 17.21 -9.25
C SER A 199 -24.71 17.33 -8.75
N LEU A 200 -23.73 17.63 -9.61
CA LEU A 200 -22.42 18.08 -9.16
C LEU A 200 -22.51 19.52 -8.64
N ARG A 201 -21.78 19.80 -7.56
CA ARG A 201 -21.64 21.16 -7.05
C ARG A 201 -20.83 22.03 -8.05
N ARG A 202 -21.19 23.32 -8.17
CA ARG A 202 -20.50 24.26 -9.09
C ARG A 202 -18.99 24.29 -8.88
N GLU A 203 -18.53 24.29 -7.63
CA GLU A 203 -17.11 24.25 -7.29
C GLU A 203 -16.44 22.99 -7.82
N ALA A 204 -17.07 21.82 -7.63
CA ALA A 204 -16.56 20.56 -8.13
C ALA A 204 -16.47 20.54 -9.66
N VAL A 205 -17.49 21.04 -10.37
CA VAL A 205 -17.48 21.19 -11.84
C VAL A 205 -16.32 22.07 -12.29
N GLN A 206 -16.13 23.23 -11.66
CA GLN A 206 -15.04 24.15 -12.02
C GLN A 206 -13.67 23.51 -11.82
N LYS A 207 -13.45 22.86 -10.67
CA LYS A 207 -12.17 22.21 -10.35
C LYS A 207 -11.91 20.99 -11.24
N LEU A 208 -12.90 20.16 -11.50
CA LEU A 208 -12.75 18.99 -12.37
C LEU A 208 -12.47 19.39 -13.82
N ASN A 209 -13.14 20.42 -14.36
CA ASN A 209 -12.85 20.97 -15.68
C ASN A 209 -11.48 21.67 -15.78
N LEU A 210 -11.00 22.26 -14.68
CA LEU A 210 -9.68 22.90 -14.64
C LEU A 210 -8.55 21.87 -14.61
N TYR A 211 -8.64 20.88 -13.71
CA TYR A 211 -7.56 19.91 -13.48
C TYR A 211 -7.61 18.68 -14.39
N LYS A 212 -8.75 18.41 -15.02
CA LYS A 212 -8.97 17.28 -15.95
C LYS A 212 -8.34 15.98 -15.44
N PRO A 213 -8.81 15.44 -14.30
CA PRO A 213 -8.23 14.25 -13.71
C PRO A 213 -8.31 13.05 -14.66
N ALA A 214 -7.26 12.26 -14.74
CA ALA A 214 -7.20 11.08 -15.61
C ALA A 214 -8.04 9.89 -15.10
N ASN A 215 -8.42 9.91 -13.81
CA ASN A 215 -9.21 8.84 -13.19
C ASN A 215 -9.97 9.35 -11.96
N ILE A 216 -10.90 8.50 -11.45
CA ILE A 216 -11.72 8.82 -10.28
C ILE A 216 -10.87 9.02 -9.01
N GLY A 217 -9.77 8.29 -8.85
CA GLY A 217 -8.86 8.45 -7.72
C GLY A 217 -8.25 9.84 -7.68
N GLN A 218 -7.76 10.36 -8.81
CA GLN A 218 -7.27 11.74 -8.90
C GLN A 218 -8.38 12.76 -8.65
N ALA A 219 -9.56 12.57 -9.26
CA ALA A 219 -10.71 13.45 -9.04
C ALA A 219 -11.05 13.59 -7.55
N SER A 220 -10.97 12.51 -6.78
CA SER A 220 -11.29 12.50 -5.35
C SER A 220 -10.29 13.29 -4.46
N ARG A 221 -9.09 13.55 -4.97
CA ARG A 221 -8.02 14.26 -4.24
C ARG A 221 -7.96 15.75 -4.57
N ILE A 222 -8.72 16.22 -5.56
CA ILE A 222 -8.76 17.64 -5.93
C ILE A 222 -9.44 18.44 -4.82
N ALA A 223 -8.79 19.49 -4.35
CA ALA A 223 -9.36 20.39 -3.37
C ALA A 223 -10.66 21.02 -3.90
N GLY A 224 -11.74 20.95 -3.11
CA GLY A 224 -13.07 21.40 -3.52
C GLY A 224 -13.99 20.31 -4.08
N VAL A 225 -13.47 19.10 -4.35
CA VAL A 225 -14.27 17.93 -4.73
C VAL A 225 -14.53 17.08 -3.48
N SER A 226 -15.80 16.84 -3.16
CA SER A 226 -16.22 16.06 -1.98
C SER A 226 -16.49 14.59 -2.33
N PRO A 227 -16.53 13.69 -1.33
CA PRO A 227 -16.96 12.31 -1.53
C PRO A 227 -18.34 12.18 -2.17
N ALA A 228 -19.26 13.12 -1.89
CA ALA A 228 -20.60 13.15 -2.51
C ALA A 228 -20.50 13.43 -4.02
N ASP A 229 -19.64 14.36 -4.43
CA ASP A 229 -19.43 14.67 -5.86
C ASP A 229 -18.84 13.44 -6.59
N ILE A 230 -17.92 12.72 -5.95
CA ILE A 230 -17.38 11.47 -6.49
C ILE A 230 -18.46 10.40 -6.65
N SER A 231 -19.37 10.28 -5.68
CA SER A 231 -20.49 9.33 -5.78
C SER A 231 -21.42 9.68 -6.95
N VAL A 232 -21.74 10.95 -7.13
CA VAL A 232 -22.54 11.42 -8.27
C VAL A 232 -21.85 11.10 -9.61
N LEU A 233 -20.54 11.38 -9.70
CA LEU A 233 -19.76 11.10 -10.90
C LEU A 233 -19.71 9.59 -11.22
N LEU A 234 -19.55 8.74 -10.22
CA LEU A 234 -19.57 7.29 -10.38
C LEU A 234 -20.91 6.78 -10.93
N VAL A 235 -22.03 7.27 -10.38
CA VAL A 235 -23.37 6.90 -10.83
C VAL A 235 -23.57 7.33 -12.29
N HIS A 236 -23.16 8.56 -12.63
CA HIS A 236 -23.27 9.06 -13.99
C HIS A 236 -22.46 8.20 -15.00
N LEU A 237 -21.23 7.85 -14.66
CA LEU A 237 -20.39 7.00 -15.52
C LEU A 237 -20.96 5.58 -15.68
N GLU A 238 -21.59 5.02 -14.66
CA GLU A 238 -22.25 3.72 -14.74
C GLU A 238 -23.49 3.78 -15.62
N GLN A 239 -24.31 4.82 -15.51
CA GLN A 239 -25.48 5.03 -16.37
C GLN A 239 -25.08 5.20 -17.84
N SER A 240 -24.05 5.98 -18.12
CA SER A 240 -23.54 6.19 -19.48
C SER A 240 -23.02 4.90 -20.13
N ARG A 241 -22.37 4.02 -19.34
CA ARG A 241 -21.94 2.70 -19.83
C ARG A 241 -23.11 1.79 -20.16
N HIS A 242 -24.15 1.79 -19.35
CA HIS A 242 -25.35 0.99 -19.62
C HIS A 242 -26.14 1.50 -20.83
N ALA A 243 -26.18 2.82 -21.05
CA ALA A 243 -26.83 3.41 -22.24
C ALA A 243 -26.08 3.02 -23.52
N GLY A 244 -24.73 3.10 -23.53
CA GLY A 244 -23.92 2.71 -24.70
C GLY A 244 -24.01 1.22 -25.07
N HIS A 245 -24.14 0.32 -24.08
CA HIS A 245 -24.33 -1.12 -24.34
C HIS A 245 -25.76 -1.49 -24.82
N GLY A 246 -26.70 -0.60 -24.60
CA GLY A 246 -28.10 -0.79 -25.05
C GLY A 246 -28.31 -0.46 -26.54
N GLU A 247 -27.49 0.41 -27.13
CA GLU A 247 -27.54 0.79 -28.51
C GLU A 247 -26.88 -0.23 -29.45
N GLU A 248 -25.75 -0.82 -29.05
CA GLU A 248 -25.09 -1.89 -29.84
C GLU A 248 -25.92 -3.18 -30.00
N LYS A 249 -26.90 -3.43 -29.11
CA LYS A 249 -27.82 -4.59 -29.23
C LYS A 249 -29.07 -4.34 -30.08
N LYS A 250 -29.27 -3.13 -30.59
CA LYS A 250 -30.41 -2.81 -31.47
C LYS A 250 -30.05 -2.72 -32.94
N GLU A 251 -28.76 -2.82 -33.30
CA GLU A 251 -28.27 -2.81 -34.68
C GLU A 251 -27.83 -4.18 -35.20
N LEU A 252 -28.18 -5.26 -34.53
CA LEU A 252 -28.04 -6.66 -34.96
C LEU A 252 -29.44 -7.32 -34.99
#